data_87ebd4b6e56e77eb8f2b3de8dcda16d4
#
_entry.id   87ebd4b6e56e77eb8f2b3de8dcda16d4
#
_cell.length_a   1.000
_cell.length_b   1.000
_cell.length_c   1.000
_cell.angle_alpha   90.00
_cell.angle_beta   90.00
_cell.angle_gamma   90.00
#
_symmetry.space_group_name_H-M   'P 1'
#
loop_
_entity.id
_entity.type
_entity.pdbx_description
1 polymer ?
#
loop_
_entity_poly.entity_id
_entity_poly.type
_entity_poly.pdbx_seq_one_letter_code
_entity_poly.pdbx_strand_id
1 'polypeptide(L)'
;MTDSQQDIWSRWLLNRRFGGDPQRMQNMLDFLYPIRDKVLTHIRLGDNKTLLDVGCGDGLIAFGALEKFNSCRAIFSDISEDLLHHAQTLAKEMNVHDRCQFLHASADDLSMLNTESMDAVTTRSVLIYVSAKQQAFNEFHRFLKPGGQLSIFEPINRFAFPEPSDRFVGHDITPVMEIAQKLKDVYLGIQPPDTDPMTDFDERDLVAYAERAGFTEIHLELQIEIKPRESGNWEEMIRTAGNPKIPSLEEAIQQALTPGEAETFVNYLRPLVESRQGVNRSARAYLWAIK
;
A
#
# COMPACT_ATOMS: atom_id res chain seq x y z
N MET A 1 17.18 8.72 15.26
CA MET A 1 17.81 7.50 14.71
C MET A 1 18.39 7.85 13.36
N THR A 2 19.60 7.40 13.05
CA THR A 2 20.21 7.63 11.73
C THR A 2 19.56 6.68 10.72
N ASP A 3 19.42 7.09 9.46
CA ASP A 3 18.78 6.36 8.35
C ASP A 3 19.24 4.90 8.18
N SER A 4 20.44 4.58 8.66
CA SER A 4 21.04 3.23 8.63
C SER A 4 20.53 2.26 9.71
N GLN A 5 19.68 2.70 10.65
CA GLN A 5 19.16 1.89 11.75
C GLN A 5 17.69 1.51 11.55
N GLN A 6 16.98 2.14 10.61
CA GLN A 6 15.58 1.86 10.32
C GLN A 6 15.42 0.64 9.42
N ASP A 7 14.34 -0.13 9.63
CA ASP A 7 13.98 -1.21 8.71
C ASP A 7 13.53 -0.67 7.33
N ILE A 8 13.40 -1.58 6.34
CA ILE A 8 13.10 -1.18 4.96
C ILE A 8 11.72 -0.53 4.81
N TRP A 9 10.74 -0.91 5.64
CA TRP A 9 9.36 -0.42 5.59
C TRP A 9 9.29 0.99 6.15
N SER A 10 9.84 1.20 7.34
CA SER A 10 9.93 2.49 8.01
C SER A 10 10.70 3.51 7.15
N ARG A 11 11.88 3.14 6.65
CA ARG A 11 12.66 3.99 5.76
C ARG A 11 11.91 4.36 4.50
N TRP A 12 11.20 3.42 3.87
CA TRP A 12 10.40 3.71 2.69
C TRP A 12 9.22 4.61 3.01
N LEU A 13 8.41 4.26 4.01
CA LEU A 13 7.17 4.98 4.33
C LEU A 13 7.44 6.42 4.79
N LEU A 14 8.44 6.62 5.65
CA LEU A 14 8.72 7.92 6.27
C LEU A 14 9.63 8.82 5.40
N ASN A 15 10.50 8.23 4.57
CA ASN A 15 11.52 8.99 3.85
C ASN A 15 11.43 8.85 2.33
N ARG A 16 11.51 7.61 1.78
CA ARG A 16 11.66 7.38 0.32
C ARG A 16 10.37 7.55 -0.47
N ARG A 17 9.22 7.26 0.13
CA ARG A 17 7.91 7.36 -0.52
C ARG A 17 7.60 8.78 -1.02
N PHE A 18 8.11 9.79 -0.33
CA PHE A 18 7.87 11.21 -0.63
C PHE A 18 9.13 11.95 -1.10
N GLY A 19 10.24 11.25 -1.30
CA GLY A 19 11.51 11.86 -1.68
C GLY A 19 12.01 12.91 -0.68
N GLY A 20 11.54 12.87 0.59
CA GLY A 20 11.90 13.83 1.64
C GLY A 20 11.20 15.21 1.54
N ASP A 21 10.16 15.36 0.72
CA ASP A 21 9.45 16.63 0.53
C ASP A 21 8.20 16.73 1.43
N PRO A 22 8.14 17.69 2.40
CA PRO A 22 7.00 17.88 3.30
C PRO A 22 5.69 18.24 2.59
N GLN A 23 5.75 19.00 1.48
CA GLN A 23 4.55 19.39 0.72
C GLN A 23 3.91 18.14 0.07
N ARG A 24 4.71 17.19 -0.35
CA ARG A 24 4.23 15.93 -0.89
C ARG A 24 3.58 15.04 0.16
N MET A 25 4.12 15.05 1.37
CA MET A 25 3.48 14.34 2.47
C MET A 25 2.07 14.90 2.68
N GLN A 26 1.90 16.24 2.66
CA GLN A 26 0.58 16.85 2.78
C GLN A 26 -0.35 16.48 1.62
N ASN A 27 0.10 16.61 0.37
CA ASN A 27 -0.67 16.24 -0.81
C ASN A 27 -1.07 14.73 -0.80
N MET A 28 -0.20 13.88 -0.24
CA MET A 28 -0.50 12.46 -0.09
C MET A 28 -1.55 12.22 1.00
N LEU A 29 -1.55 12.97 2.09
CA LEU A 29 -2.59 12.88 3.12
C LEU A 29 -3.95 13.25 2.53
N ASP A 30 -4.03 14.28 1.70
CA ASP A 30 -5.27 14.67 0.99
C ASP A 30 -5.80 13.54 0.10
N PHE A 31 -4.90 12.74 -0.49
CA PHE A 31 -5.27 11.53 -1.23
C PHE A 31 -5.65 10.36 -0.32
N LEU A 32 -4.97 10.19 0.81
CA LEU A 32 -5.15 9.04 1.71
C LEU A 32 -6.35 9.19 2.66
N TYR A 33 -6.71 10.41 3.07
CA TYR A 33 -7.86 10.62 3.95
C TYR A 33 -9.18 10.13 3.37
N PRO A 34 -9.54 10.38 2.10
CA PRO A 34 -10.73 9.79 1.49
C PRO A 34 -10.73 8.26 1.50
N ILE A 35 -9.56 7.62 1.32
CA ILE A 35 -9.42 6.15 1.40
C ILE A 35 -9.67 5.68 2.84
N ARG A 36 -9.01 6.30 3.82
CA ARG A 36 -9.22 6.05 5.25
C ARG A 36 -10.70 6.12 5.62
N ASP A 37 -11.33 7.24 5.26
CA ASP A 37 -12.72 7.51 5.63
C ASP A 37 -13.66 6.51 4.97
N LYS A 38 -13.39 6.09 3.74
CA LYS A 38 -14.16 5.07 3.05
C LYS A 38 -14.01 3.70 3.71
N VAL A 39 -12.80 3.28 4.06
CA VAL A 39 -12.57 2.04 4.84
C VAL A 39 -13.34 2.09 6.15
N LEU A 40 -13.29 3.20 6.88
CA LEU A 40 -14.00 3.37 8.15
C LEU A 40 -15.53 3.51 8.00
N THR A 41 -16.05 3.80 6.82
CA THR A 41 -17.50 3.86 6.57
C THR A 41 -18.15 2.47 6.57
N HIS A 42 -17.39 1.45 6.23
CA HIS A 42 -17.87 0.06 6.13
C HIS A 42 -17.76 -0.71 7.44
N ILE A 43 -17.33 -0.08 8.54
CA ILE A 43 -17.28 -0.69 9.86
C ILE A 43 -18.17 0.08 10.86
N ARG A 44 -18.77 -0.66 11.78
CA ARG A 44 -19.65 -0.11 12.83
C ARG A 44 -18.97 -0.26 14.19
N LEU A 45 -18.14 0.71 14.53
CA LEU A 45 -17.51 0.80 15.82
C LEU A 45 -18.36 1.68 16.75
N GLY A 46 -19.21 1.04 17.53
CA GLY A 46 -19.87 1.70 18.66
C GLY A 46 -18.97 1.80 19.89
N ASP A 47 -19.58 2.17 21.03
CA ASP A 47 -18.88 2.29 22.30
C ASP A 47 -18.25 0.97 22.76
N ASN A 48 -17.01 1.06 23.26
CA ASN A 48 -16.22 -0.07 23.78
C ASN A 48 -15.91 -1.18 22.77
N LYS A 49 -15.95 -0.87 21.48
CA LYS A 49 -15.56 -1.78 20.39
C LYS A 49 -14.07 -1.75 20.13
N THR A 50 -13.52 -2.87 19.69
CA THR A 50 -12.10 -3.02 19.38
C THR A 50 -11.88 -3.21 17.89
N LEU A 51 -11.07 -2.33 17.32
CA LEU A 51 -10.53 -2.42 15.94
C LEU A 51 -9.16 -3.08 15.98
N LEU A 52 -8.91 -4.00 15.06
CA LEU A 52 -7.56 -4.43 14.68
C LEU A 52 -7.22 -3.82 13.31
N ASP A 53 -6.17 -3.00 13.26
CA ASP A 53 -5.63 -2.45 12.01
C ASP A 53 -4.37 -3.22 11.65
N VAL A 54 -4.45 -4.07 10.62
CA VAL A 54 -3.38 -4.98 10.20
C VAL A 54 -2.51 -4.31 9.14
N GLY A 55 -1.17 -4.32 9.37
CA GLY A 55 -0.23 -3.55 8.55
C GLY A 55 -0.49 -2.06 8.68
N CYS A 56 -0.61 -1.60 9.92
CA CYS A 56 -1.07 -0.24 10.25
C CYS A 56 -0.14 0.86 9.73
N GLY A 57 1.14 0.56 9.48
CA GLY A 57 2.13 1.53 9.05
C GLY A 57 2.27 2.69 10.04
N ASP A 58 2.03 3.90 9.58
CA ASP A 58 1.99 5.13 10.39
C ASP A 58 0.70 5.31 11.21
N GLY A 59 -0.22 4.33 11.15
CA GLY A 59 -1.46 4.32 11.92
C GLY A 59 -2.64 5.08 11.30
N LEU A 60 -2.59 5.42 10.02
CA LEU A 60 -3.60 6.25 9.35
C LEU A 60 -5.05 5.78 9.61
N ILE A 61 -5.34 4.48 9.45
CA ILE A 61 -6.71 3.95 9.65
C ILE A 61 -7.05 3.91 11.13
N ALA A 62 -6.16 3.37 11.96
CA ALA A 62 -6.40 3.22 13.38
C ALA A 62 -6.59 4.57 14.09
N PHE A 63 -5.75 5.59 13.81
CA PHE A 63 -5.94 6.93 14.35
C PHE A 63 -7.22 7.58 13.84
N GLY A 64 -7.56 7.42 12.56
CA GLY A 64 -8.85 7.87 12.04
C GLY A 64 -10.05 7.24 12.73
N ALA A 65 -9.95 5.96 13.13
CA ALA A 65 -10.98 5.30 13.92
C ALA A 65 -11.07 5.86 15.33
N LEU A 66 -9.92 6.09 16.00
CA LEU A 66 -9.87 6.68 17.35
C LEU A 66 -10.40 8.11 17.39
N GLU A 67 -10.23 8.87 16.29
CA GLU A 67 -10.78 10.22 16.12
C GLU A 67 -12.31 10.18 15.91
N LYS A 68 -12.77 9.28 15.03
CA LYS A 68 -14.18 9.18 14.64
C LYS A 68 -15.06 8.56 15.73
N PHE A 69 -14.51 7.63 16.53
CA PHE A 69 -15.24 6.85 17.55
C PHE A 69 -14.60 7.04 18.93
N ASN A 70 -15.18 7.90 19.74
CA ASN A 70 -14.59 8.40 20.99
C ASN A 70 -14.27 7.34 22.05
N SER A 71 -14.96 6.19 22.04
CA SER A 71 -14.77 5.12 23.03
C SER A 71 -14.26 3.80 22.44
N CYS A 72 -13.88 3.76 21.17
CA CYS A 72 -13.26 2.58 20.57
C CYS A 72 -11.81 2.41 21.05
N ARG A 73 -11.34 1.17 21.00
CA ARG A 73 -9.94 0.79 21.19
C ARG A 73 -9.37 0.32 19.86
N ALA A 74 -8.08 0.54 19.65
CA ALA A 74 -7.38 0.11 18.44
C ALA A 74 -6.16 -0.72 18.78
N ILE A 75 -6.00 -1.83 18.07
CA ILE A 75 -4.77 -2.63 18.05
C ILE A 75 -4.09 -2.33 16.73
N PHE A 76 -2.88 -1.79 16.80
CA PHE A 76 -2.01 -1.50 15.67
C PHE A 76 -1.10 -2.70 15.47
N SER A 77 -1.20 -3.39 14.34
CA SER A 77 -0.35 -4.52 14.01
C SER A 77 0.49 -4.22 12.78
N ASP A 78 1.79 -4.46 12.84
CA ASP A 78 2.71 -4.31 11.72
C ASP A 78 3.91 -5.26 11.86
N ILE A 79 4.58 -5.55 10.72
CA ILE A 79 5.85 -6.29 10.70
C ILE A 79 7.07 -5.38 10.96
N SER A 80 6.87 -4.06 10.97
CA SER A 80 7.89 -3.05 11.24
C SER A 80 7.80 -2.57 12.68
N GLU A 81 8.76 -2.95 13.51
CA GLU A 81 8.85 -2.43 14.88
C GLU A 81 9.07 -0.92 14.90
N ASP A 82 9.82 -0.39 13.93
CA ASP A 82 10.09 1.05 13.84
C ASP A 82 8.81 1.84 13.56
N LEU A 83 7.91 1.34 12.68
CA LEU A 83 6.61 1.97 12.42
C LEU A 83 5.69 1.87 13.63
N LEU A 84 5.70 0.75 14.36
CA LEU A 84 4.96 0.61 15.61
C LEU A 84 5.45 1.59 16.69
N HIS A 85 6.76 1.77 16.82
CA HIS A 85 7.32 2.78 17.72
C HIS A 85 6.94 4.21 17.32
N HIS A 86 6.94 4.51 16.01
CA HIS A 86 6.47 5.79 15.49
C HIS A 86 4.98 6.01 15.83
N ALA A 87 4.12 5.03 15.53
CA ALA A 87 2.69 5.09 15.85
C ALA A 87 2.46 5.22 17.38
N GLN A 88 3.26 4.55 18.21
CA GLN A 88 3.19 4.69 19.68
C GLN A 88 3.53 6.11 20.14
N THR A 89 4.50 6.74 19.51
CA THR A 89 4.86 8.14 19.80
C THR A 89 3.72 9.08 19.44
N LEU A 90 3.15 8.93 18.23
CA LEU A 90 1.99 9.71 17.78
C LEU A 90 0.77 9.51 18.71
N ALA A 91 0.51 8.29 19.17
CA ALA A 91 -0.60 8.01 20.10
C ALA A 91 -0.47 8.78 21.44
N LYS A 92 0.78 8.96 21.92
CA LYS A 92 1.05 9.77 23.13
C LYS A 92 0.82 11.26 22.86
N GLU A 93 1.31 11.77 21.71
CA GLU A 93 1.14 13.17 21.30
C GLU A 93 -0.34 13.53 21.11
N MET A 94 -1.12 12.60 20.57
CA MET A 94 -2.57 12.74 20.37
C MET A 94 -3.39 12.50 21.63
N ASN A 95 -2.78 12.11 22.76
CA ASN A 95 -3.44 11.76 24.02
C ASN A 95 -4.47 10.61 23.89
N VAL A 96 -4.19 9.62 23.03
CA VAL A 96 -5.05 8.44 22.80
C VAL A 96 -4.37 7.13 23.17
N HIS A 97 -3.16 7.16 23.70
CA HIS A 97 -2.33 5.98 24.00
C HIS A 97 -3.05 4.95 24.88
N ASP A 98 -3.87 5.37 25.84
CA ASP A 98 -4.63 4.48 26.74
C ASP A 98 -5.70 3.64 26.02
N ARG A 99 -6.03 3.99 24.78
CA ARG A 99 -6.94 3.26 23.89
C ARG A 99 -6.21 2.43 22.84
N CYS A 100 -4.87 2.42 22.84
CA CYS A 100 -4.04 1.78 21.83
C CYS A 100 -3.31 0.57 22.40
N GLN A 101 -3.17 -0.47 21.57
CA GLN A 101 -2.22 -1.56 21.75
C GLN A 101 -1.38 -1.69 20.48
N PHE A 102 -0.13 -2.17 20.62
CA PHE A 102 0.81 -2.29 19.51
C PHE A 102 1.30 -3.73 19.47
N LEU A 103 1.21 -4.37 18.30
CA LEU A 103 1.51 -5.78 18.11
C LEU A 103 2.46 -5.95 16.90
N HIS A 104 3.65 -6.45 17.15
CA HIS A 104 4.58 -6.84 16.08
C HIS A 104 4.17 -8.22 15.55
N ALA A 105 3.56 -8.26 14.37
CA ALA A 105 3.07 -9.50 13.75
C ALA A 105 2.83 -9.33 12.24
N SER A 106 2.90 -10.46 11.51
CA SER A 106 2.52 -10.53 10.09
C SER A 106 1.01 -10.71 9.93
N ALA A 107 0.45 -10.25 8.80
CA ALA A 107 -0.97 -10.39 8.49
C ALA A 107 -1.44 -11.85 8.38
N ASP A 108 -0.55 -12.76 8.02
CA ASP A 108 -0.80 -14.19 7.87
C ASP A 108 -0.42 -15.01 9.12
N ASP A 109 0.16 -14.37 10.14
CA ASP A 109 0.44 -14.98 11.46
C ASP A 109 0.16 -13.98 12.59
N LEU A 110 -1.06 -14.01 13.07
CA LEU A 110 -1.54 -13.23 14.21
C LEU A 110 -1.92 -14.16 15.38
N SER A 111 -1.25 -15.31 15.50
CA SER A 111 -1.55 -16.39 16.47
C SER A 111 -1.57 -15.93 17.93
N MET A 112 -0.92 -14.80 18.25
CA MET A 112 -0.92 -14.18 19.58
C MET A 112 -2.28 -13.59 20.00
N LEU A 113 -3.19 -13.35 19.04
CA LEU A 113 -4.52 -12.82 19.32
C LEU A 113 -5.54 -13.94 19.52
N ASN A 114 -6.46 -13.73 20.45
CA ASN A 114 -7.52 -14.68 20.73
C ASN A 114 -8.57 -14.69 19.60
N THR A 115 -9.13 -15.88 19.33
CA THR A 115 -10.29 -16.03 18.44
C THR A 115 -11.47 -15.21 18.96
N GLU A 116 -12.26 -14.63 18.04
CA GLU A 116 -13.49 -13.89 18.35
C GLU A 116 -13.30 -12.75 19.38
N SER A 117 -12.19 -12.02 19.25
CA SER A 117 -11.84 -10.94 20.17
C SER A 117 -12.02 -9.54 19.57
N MET A 118 -12.14 -9.42 18.25
CA MET A 118 -12.23 -8.14 17.54
C MET A 118 -13.64 -7.86 17.03
N ASP A 119 -14.06 -6.61 17.09
CA ASP A 119 -15.33 -6.16 16.53
C ASP A 119 -15.21 -5.75 15.07
N ALA A 120 -14.02 -5.25 14.68
CA ALA A 120 -13.69 -4.94 13.29
C ALA A 120 -12.21 -5.22 12.99
N VAL A 121 -11.92 -5.54 11.74
CA VAL A 121 -10.57 -5.66 11.18
C VAL A 121 -10.47 -4.75 9.96
N THR A 122 -9.38 -3.98 9.90
CA THR A 122 -9.06 -3.14 8.73
C THR A 122 -7.67 -3.43 8.22
N THR A 123 -7.45 -3.19 6.93
CA THR A 123 -6.13 -3.15 6.32
C THR A 123 -6.14 -2.22 5.10
N ARG A 124 -4.99 -1.63 4.80
CA ARG A 124 -4.80 -0.74 3.66
C ARG A 124 -3.46 -0.99 2.99
N SER A 125 -3.50 -1.51 1.76
CA SER A 125 -2.29 -1.78 0.95
C SER A 125 -1.32 -2.74 1.66
N VAL A 126 -1.81 -3.83 2.20
CA VAL A 126 -1.08 -4.85 2.94
C VAL A 126 -0.99 -6.15 2.16
N LEU A 127 -2.12 -6.61 1.59
CA LEU A 127 -2.18 -7.89 0.88
C LEU A 127 -1.25 -7.91 -0.34
N ILE A 128 -0.97 -6.75 -0.93
CA ILE A 128 0.06 -6.61 -1.98
C ILE A 128 1.47 -7.03 -1.54
N TYR A 129 1.71 -7.24 -0.24
CA TYR A 129 3.00 -7.69 0.29
C TYR A 129 2.95 -9.09 0.91
N VAL A 130 1.76 -9.66 1.05
CA VAL A 130 1.51 -10.95 1.71
C VAL A 130 1.44 -12.06 0.67
N SER A 131 2.34 -13.05 0.74
CA SER A 131 2.29 -14.20 -0.16
C SER A 131 1.15 -15.17 0.21
N ALA A 132 0.89 -15.37 1.51
CA ALA A 132 -0.15 -16.26 2.01
C ALA A 132 -1.50 -15.53 2.23
N LYS A 133 -2.04 -14.88 1.18
CA LYS A 133 -3.26 -14.06 1.26
C LYS A 133 -4.47 -14.81 1.82
N GLN A 134 -4.66 -16.07 1.42
CA GLN A 134 -5.74 -16.89 1.97
C GLN A 134 -5.60 -17.08 3.48
N GLN A 135 -4.37 -17.26 3.97
CA GLN A 135 -4.13 -17.41 5.41
C GLN A 135 -4.42 -16.10 6.15
N ALA A 136 -4.07 -14.95 5.56
CA ALA A 136 -4.43 -13.65 6.13
C ALA A 136 -5.97 -13.49 6.27
N PHE A 137 -6.75 -13.84 5.25
CA PHE A 137 -8.20 -13.83 5.34
C PHE A 137 -8.75 -14.81 6.37
N ASN A 138 -8.16 -15.99 6.52
CA ASN A 138 -8.53 -16.96 7.56
C ASN A 138 -8.28 -16.37 8.97
N GLU A 139 -7.15 -15.67 9.17
CA GLU A 139 -6.84 -14.98 10.41
C GLU A 139 -7.84 -13.84 10.67
N PHE A 140 -8.14 -12.99 9.67
CA PHE A 140 -9.13 -11.93 9.80
C PHE A 140 -10.49 -12.47 10.25
N HIS A 141 -10.94 -13.57 9.61
CA HIS A 141 -12.19 -14.23 10.01
C HIS A 141 -12.10 -14.82 11.42
N ARG A 142 -10.98 -15.46 11.78
CA ARG A 142 -10.78 -16.06 13.11
C ARG A 142 -10.93 -15.05 14.25
N PHE A 143 -10.34 -13.85 14.09
CA PHE A 143 -10.39 -12.81 15.14
C PHE A 143 -11.72 -12.15 15.30
N LEU A 144 -12.44 -11.98 14.22
CA LEU A 144 -13.72 -11.30 14.28
C LEU A 144 -14.71 -12.10 15.14
N LYS A 145 -15.43 -11.40 16.01
CA LYS A 145 -16.60 -11.91 16.70
C LYS A 145 -17.70 -12.21 15.70
N PRO A 146 -18.66 -13.10 16.02
CA PRO A 146 -19.87 -13.22 15.20
C PRO A 146 -20.53 -11.86 14.95
N GLY A 147 -20.81 -11.54 13.67
CA GLY A 147 -21.29 -10.23 13.23
C GLY A 147 -20.22 -9.12 13.18
N GLY A 148 -18.96 -9.45 13.44
CA GLY A 148 -17.83 -8.54 13.27
C GLY A 148 -17.54 -8.25 11.79
N GLN A 149 -16.89 -7.15 11.51
CA GLN A 149 -16.76 -6.61 10.16
C GLN A 149 -15.32 -6.51 9.70
N LEU A 150 -15.04 -6.98 8.48
CA LEU A 150 -13.82 -6.74 7.73
C LEU A 150 -14.03 -5.55 6.79
N SER A 151 -13.04 -4.64 6.71
CA SER A 151 -13.00 -3.59 5.68
C SER A 151 -11.58 -3.36 5.22
N ILE A 152 -11.33 -3.58 3.94
CA ILE A 152 -9.99 -3.50 3.36
C ILE A 152 -9.95 -2.60 2.13
N PHE A 153 -8.78 -2.03 1.87
CA PHE A 153 -8.43 -1.34 0.65
C PHE A 153 -7.15 -1.93 0.07
N GLU A 154 -7.19 -2.35 -1.19
CA GLU A 154 -6.01 -2.86 -1.89
C GLU A 154 -5.86 -2.26 -3.29
N PRO A 155 -4.65 -1.85 -3.68
CA PRO A 155 -4.34 -1.60 -5.08
C PRO A 155 -4.42 -2.91 -5.88
N ILE A 156 -5.02 -2.86 -7.06
CA ILE A 156 -5.02 -3.99 -8.01
C ILE A 156 -3.95 -3.71 -9.06
N ASN A 157 -2.69 -4.00 -8.67
CA ASN A 157 -1.53 -3.65 -9.50
C ASN A 157 -1.50 -4.41 -10.83
N ARG A 158 -2.05 -5.64 -10.87
CA ARG A 158 -2.17 -6.46 -12.08
C ARG A 158 -2.94 -5.76 -13.21
N PHE A 159 -3.76 -4.77 -12.91
CA PHE A 159 -4.46 -3.96 -13.91
C PHE A 159 -3.51 -3.09 -14.75
N ALA A 160 -2.44 -2.61 -14.17
CA ALA A 160 -1.53 -1.67 -14.81
C ALA A 160 -0.12 -2.24 -15.04
N PHE A 161 0.23 -3.33 -14.39
CA PHE A 161 1.56 -3.93 -14.46
C PHE A 161 1.47 -5.45 -14.78
N PRO A 162 2.34 -5.99 -15.66
CA PRO A 162 3.36 -5.27 -16.43
C PRO A 162 2.76 -4.35 -17.51
N GLU A 163 3.42 -3.24 -17.77
CA GLU A 163 3.04 -2.37 -18.87
C GLU A 163 3.36 -3.02 -20.22
N PRO A 164 2.63 -2.67 -21.32
CA PRO A 164 2.99 -3.08 -22.68
C PRO A 164 4.45 -2.76 -23.04
N SER A 165 5.00 -3.48 -24.01
CA SER A 165 6.42 -3.35 -24.37
C SER A 165 6.81 -1.94 -24.80
N ASP A 166 5.89 -1.23 -25.45
CA ASP A 166 6.03 0.14 -25.95
C ASP A 166 5.78 1.24 -24.90
N ARG A 167 5.51 0.85 -23.64
CA ARG A 167 5.21 1.79 -22.54
C ARG A 167 6.21 1.65 -21.39
N PHE A 168 6.55 2.79 -20.78
CA PHE A 168 7.31 2.84 -19.54
C PHE A 168 6.81 3.99 -18.67
N VAL A 169 6.36 3.68 -17.47
CA VAL A 169 5.75 4.62 -16.51
C VAL A 169 4.64 5.46 -17.20
N GLY A 170 3.83 4.79 -18.06
CA GLY A 170 2.72 5.42 -18.78
C GLY A 170 3.10 6.22 -20.02
N HIS A 171 4.39 6.37 -20.34
CA HIS A 171 4.87 7.08 -21.52
C HIS A 171 5.17 6.13 -22.69
N ASP A 172 4.96 6.60 -23.92
CA ASP A 172 5.42 5.91 -25.12
C ASP A 172 6.95 5.94 -25.18
N ILE A 173 7.56 4.76 -25.28
CA ILE A 173 9.02 4.59 -25.33
C ILE A 173 9.49 3.93 -26.62
N THR A 174 8.63 3.86 -27.65
CA THR A 174 8.94 3.21 -28.92
C THR A 174 10.33 3.59 -29.47
N PRO A 175 10.74 4.88 -29.49
CA PRO A 175 12.06 5.26 -30.01
C PRO A 175 13.27 4.82 -29.17
N VAL A 176 13.06 4.47 -27.92
CA VAL A 176 14.11 4.04 -26.96
C VAL A 176 13.80 2.69 -26.31
N MET A 177 12.97 1.88 -26.97
CA MET A 177 12.42 0.64 -26.43
C MET A 177 13.49 -0.35 -25.98
N GLU A 178 14.57 -0.51 -26.75
CA GLU A 178 15.67 -1.43 -26.41
C GLU A 178 16.40 -1.01 -25.14
N ILE A 179 16.60 0.29 -24.93
CA ILE A 179 17.21 0.84 -23.73
C ILE A 179 16.25 0.69 -22.55
N ALA A 180 14.98 1.05 -22.74
CA ALA A 180 13.96 0.94 -21.70
C ALA A 180 13.70 -0.51 -21.28
N GLN A 181 13.89 -1.50 -22.17
CA GLN A 181 13.75 -2.91 -21.82
C GLN A 181 14.76 -3.31 -20.74
N LYS A 182 15.98 -2.82 -20.77
CA LYS A 182 16.98 -3.09 -19.72
C LYS A 182 16.50 -2.62 -18.33
N LEU A 183 15.80 -1.48 -18.26
CA LEU A 183 15.20 -0.99 -17.03
C LEU A 183 14.01 -1.84 -16.59
N LYS A 184 13.15 -2.24 -17.54
CA LYS A 184 12.06 -3.18 -17.26
C LYS A 184 12.57 -4.50 -16.70
N ASP A 185 13.66 -5.02 -17.27
CA ASP A 185 14.25 -6.28 -16.82
C ASP A 185 14.76 -6.20 -15.38
N VAL A 186 15.26 -5.05 -14.91
CA VAL A 186 15.60 -4.83 -13.50
C VAL A 186 14.35 -5.00 -12.63
N TYR A 187 13.25 -4.33 -12.96
CA TYR A 187 12.02 -4.40 -12.16
C TYR A 187 11.37 -5.79 -12.23
N LEU A 188 11.29 -6.39 -13.43
CA LEU A 188 10.72 -7.73 -13.62
C LEU A 188 11.54 -8.82 -12.94
N GLY A 189 12.87 -8.64 -12.86
CA GLY A 189 13.75 -9.56 -12.14
C GLY A 189 13.54 -9.53 -10.62
N ILE A 190 13.15 -8.37 -10.07
CA ILE A 190 12.85 -8.21 -8.64
C ILE A 190 11.40 -8.61 -8.34
N GLN A 191 10.47 -8.25 -9.22
CA GLN A 191 9.02 -8.49 -9.07
C GLN A 191 8.46 -9.19 -10.31
N PRO A 192 8.65 -10.53 -10.44
CA PRO A 192 8.05 -11.30 -11.52
C PRO A 192 6.51 -11.27 -11.42
N PRO A 193 5.77 -10.86 -12.48
CA PRO A 193 4.34 -10.54 -12.40
C PRO A 193 3.44 -11.68 -11.92
N ASP A 194 3.82 -12.94 -12.20
CA ASP A 194 3.00 -14.11 -11.87
C ASP A 194 3.27 -14.68 -10.46
N THR A 195 4.32 -14.23 -9.77
CA THR A 195 4.74 -14.79 -8.48
C THR A 195 5.00 -13.73 -7.40
N ASP A 196 5.10 -12.45 -7.77
CA ASP A 196 5.25 -11.39 -6.77
C ASP A 196 3.89 -11.08 -6.14
N PRO A 197 3.80 -11.03 -4.80
CA PRO A 197 2.55 -10.76 -4.09
C PRO A 197 1.85 -9.46 -4.50
N MET A 198 2.57 -8.50 -5.08
CA MET A 198 1.97 -7.24 -5.53
C MET A 198 1.15 -7.37 -6.80
N THR A 199 1.34 -8.45 -7.57
CA THR A 199 0.73 -8.64 -8.90
C THR A 199 0.09 -10.01 -9.11
N ASP A 200 0.19 -10.92 -8.13
CA ASP A 200 -0.31 -12.30 -8.22
C ASP A 200 -1.81 -12.44 -7.97
N PHE A 201 -2.54 -11.34 -7.78
CA PHE A 201 -3.99 -11.34 -7.50
C PHE A 201 -4.73 -10.20 -8.20
N ASP A 202 -6.04 -10.36 -8.31
CA ASP A 202 -6.99 -9.34 -8.77
C ASP A 202 -8.19 -9.18 -7.80
N GLU A 203 -9.19 -8.41 -8.19
CA GLU A 203 -10.40 -8.16 -7.38
C GLU A 203 -11.25 -9.41 -7.16
N ARG A 204 -11.21 -10.39 -8.07
CA ARG A 204 -11.95 -11.65 -7.95
C ARG A 204 -11.31 -12.56 -6.93
N ASP A 205 -9.99 -12.55 -6.88
CA ASP A 205 -9.23 -13.30 -5.88
C ASP A 205 -9.54 -12.80 -4.46
N LEU A 206 -9.69 -11.47 -4.26
CA LEU A 206 -10.09 -10.91 -2.97
C LEU A 206 -11.46 -11.45 -2.50
N VAL A 207 -12.44 -11.51 -3.40
CA VAL A 207 -13.76 -12.09 -3.11
C VAL A 207 -13.62 -13.58 -2.77
N ALA A 208 -12.87 -14.33 -3.58
CA ALA A 208 -12.66 -15.76 -3.38
C ALA A 208 -11.92 -16.08 -2.07
N TYR A 209 -10.97 -15.24 -1.64
CA TYR A 209 -10.31 -15.40 -0.33
C TYR A 209 -11.29 -15.18 0.82
N ALA A 210 -12.16 -14.17 0.71
CA ALA A 210 -13.18 -13.90 1.72
C ALA A 210 -14.22 -15.02 1.81
N GLU A 211 -14.73 -15.52 0.68
CA GLU A 211 -15.66 -16.66 0.63
C GLU A 211 -15.06 -17.91 1.28
N ARG A 212 -13.83 -18.29 0.89
CA ARG A 212 -13.14 -19.46 1.44
C ARG A 212 -12.82 -19.33 2.92
N ALA A 213 -12.61 -18.13 3.44
CA ALA A 213 -12.44 -17.89 4.86
C ALA A 213 -13.73 -17.99 5.67
N GLY A 214 -14.91 -17.99 5.02
CA GLY A 214 -16.21 -18.14 5.66
C GLY A 214 -16.95 -16.81 5.92
N PHE A 215 -16.50 -15.71 5.33
CA PHE A 215 -17.24 -14.44 5.40
C PHE A 215 -18.59 -14.53 4.69
N THR A 216 -19.58 -13.81 5.23
CA THR A 216 -20.89 -13.62 4.67
C THR A 216 -21.08 -12.17 4.23
N GLU A 217 -22.09 -11.86 3.45
CA GLU A 217 -22.40 -10.51 2.96
C GLU A 217 -21.17 -9.78 2.42
N ILE A 218 -20.46 -10.43 1.49
CA ILE A 218 -19.22 -9.89 0.90
C ILE A 218 -19.59 -8.86 -0.17
N HIS A 219 -19.01 -7.67 -0.06
CA HIS A 219 -19.17 -6.58 -1.00
C HIS A 219 -17.81 -6.16 -1.54
N LEU A 220 -17.76 -5.84 -2.83
CA LEU A 220 -16.56 -5.30 -3.47
C LEU A 220 -16.91 -4.12 -4.36
N GLU A 221 -16.17 -3.04 -4.19
CA GLU A 221 -16.17 -1.90 -5.11
C GLU A 221 -14.82 -1.79 -5.78
N LEU A 222 -14.79 -1.88 -7.12
CA LEU A 222 -13.61 -1.68 -7.93
C LEU A 222 -13.64 -0.29 -8.56
N GLN A 223 -12.60 0.49 -8.32
CA GLN A 223 -12.39 1.79 -8.94
C GLN A 223 -11.25 1.70 -9.94
N ILE A 224 -11.53 1.96 -11.21
CA ILE A 224 -10.55 2.01 -12.28
C ILE A 224 -10.41 3.46 -12.75
N GLU A 225 -9.18 3.94 -12.79
CA GLU A 225 -8.87 5.26 -13.36
C GLU A 225 -7.87 5.12 -14.50
N ILE A 226 -8.19 5.74 -15.63
CA ILE A 226 -7.29 5.93 -16.75
C ILE A 226 -7.35 7.42 -17.10
N LYS A 227 -6.28 8.14 -16.79
CA LYS A 227 -6.25 9.60 -16.95
C LYS A 227 -4.89 10.11 -17.41
N PRO A 228 -4.81 11.28 -18.08
CA PRO A 228 -3.53 11.92 -18.33
C PRO A 228 -2.73 12.11 -17.04
N ARG A 229 -1.42 12.07 -17.13
CA ARG A 229 -0.56 12.38 -15.97
C ARG A 229 -0.67 13.85 -15.61
N GLU A 230 -0.89 14.12 -14.33
CA GLU A 230 -1.03 15.48 -13.81
C GLU A 230 0.32 16.09 -13.41
N SER A 231 1.26 15.27 -12.95
CA SER A 231 2.58 15.71 -12.51
C SER A 231 3.60 15.62 -13.63
N GLY A 232 4.38 16.65 -13.81
CA GLY A 232 5.49 16.77 -14.74
C GLY A 232 6.84 17.01 -14.06
N ASN A 233 7.00 16.61 -12.80
CA ASN A 233 8.25 16.80 -12.09
C ASN A 233 9.20 15.61 -12.30
N TRP A 234 10.21 15.80 -13.17
CA TRP A 234 11.23 14.80 -13.48
C TRP A 234 12.06 14.39 -12.26
N GLU A 235 12.58 15.37 -11.52
CA GLU A 235 13.44 15.12 -10.35
C GLU A 235 12.72 14.29 -9.28
N GLU A 236 11.43 14.46 -9.24
CA GLU A 236 10.56 13.68 -8.40
C GLU A 236 10.47 12.24 -8.89
N MET A 237 10.13 12.06 -10.15
CA MET A 237 9.87 10.75 -10.71
C MET A 237 11.11 9.84 -10.60
N ILE A 238 12.31 10.36 -10.86
CA ILE A 238 13.52 9.55 -10.85
C ILE A 238 13.96 9.09 -9.46
N ARG A 239 13.61 9.86 -8.41
CA ARG A 239 14.02 9.58 -7.01
C ARG A 239 12.99 8.80 -6.21
N THR A 240 11.79 8.65 -6.74
CA THR A 240 10.71 7.93 -6.05
C THR A 240 10.77 6.43 -6.35
N ALA A 241 10.71 5.60 -5.30
CA ALA A 241 10.50 4.16 -5.43
C ALA A 241 9.03 3.83 -5.13
N GLY A 242 8.36 3.09 -6.01
CA GLY A 242 6.94 2.74 -5.88
C GLY A 242 6.63 1.84 -4.68
N ASN A 243 7.62 1.08 -4.20
CA ASN A 243 7.54 0.25 -3.01
C ASN A 243 8.94 0.02 -2.41
N PRO A 244 9.06 -0.54 -1.20
CA PRO A 244 10.35 -0.68 -0.51
C PRO A 244 11.31 -1.69 -1.16
N LYS A 245 10.82 -2.59 -2.02
CA LYS A 245 11.61 -3.70 -2.59
C LYS A 245 12.32 -3.33 -3.89
N ILE A 246 11.88 -2.28 -4.59
CA ILE A 246 12.43 -1.90 -5.90
C ILE A 246 13.31 -0.64 -5.82
N PRO A 247 14.27 -0.49 -6.73
CA PRO A 247 15.04 0.72 -6.86
C PRO A 247 14.18 1.89 -7.36
N SER A 248 14.62 3.11 -7.09
CA SER A 248 14.14 4.29 -7.81
C SER A 248 14.56 4.22 -9.28
N LEU A 249 13.96 5.04 -10.15
CA LEU A 249 14.36 5.07 -11.55
C LEU A 249 15.82 5.51 -11.71
N GLU A 250 16.30 6.44 -10.89
CA GLU A 250 17.72 6.87 -10.89
C GLU A 250 18.64 5.70 -10.55
N GLU A 251 18.34 4.94 -9.51
CA GLU A 251 19.11 3.75 -9.12
C GLU A 251 19.06 2.66 -10.22
N ALA A 252 17.91 2.43 -10.86
CA ALA A 252 17.77 1.46 -11.94
C ALA A 252 18.58 1.88 -13.19
N ILE A 253 18.58 3.16 -13.55
CA ILE A 253 19.39 3.72 -14.64
C ILE A 253 20.88 3.48 -14.37
N GLN A 254 21.36 3.79 -13.17
CA GLN A 254 22.74 3.57 -12.77
C GLN A 254 23.15 2.09 -12.80
N GLN A 255 22.22 1.20 -12.48
CA GLN A 255 22.45 -0.24 -12.45
C GLN A 255 22.50 -0.88 -13.85
N ALA A 256 21.63 -0.45 -14.76
CA ALA A 256 21.34 -1.20 -15.99
C ALA A 256 21.88 -0.55 -17.28
N LEU A 257 22.15 0.76 -17.27
CA LEU A 257 22.50 1.49 -18.48
C LEU A 257 23.95 1.96 -18.50
N THR A 258 24.55 1.95 -19.68
CA THR A 258 25.79 2.67 -19.90
C THR A 258 25.56 4.20 -19.87
N PRO A 259 26.60 5.03 -19.68
CA PRO A 259 26.42 6.49 -19.65
C PRO A 259 25.75 7.06 -20.92
N GLY A 260 26.06 6.54 -22.11
CA GLY A 260 25.45 6.98 -23.36
C GLY A 260 23.99 6.55 -23.52
N GLU A 261 23.65 5.35 -23.03
CA GLU A 261 22.25 4.88 -22.99
C GLU A 261 21.43 5.67 -21.98
N ALA A 262 21.99 5.96 -20.80
CA ALA A 262 21.36 6.78 -19.79
C ALA A 262 21.06 8.19 -20.30
N GLU A 263 22.02 8.82 -20.98
CA GLU A 263 21.83 10.13 -21.61
C GLU A 263 20.72 10.07 -22.67
N THR A 264 20.73 9.08 -23.54
CA THR A 264 19.72 8.89 -24.59
C THR A 264 18.34 8.70 -24.00
N PHE A 265 18.20 7.85 -22.99
CA PHE A 265 16.93 7.56 -22.33
C PHE A 265 16.38 8.77 -21.59
N VAL A 266 17.22 9.47 -20.83
CA VAL A 266 16.82 10.67 -20.06
C VAL A 266 16.42 11.81 -21.00
N ASN A 267 17.20 12.07 -22.06
CA ASN A 267 16.89 13.11 -23.05
C ASN A 267 15.58 12.84 -23.79
N TYR A 268 15.20 11.59 -23.94
CA TYR A 268 13.93 11.22 -24.54
C TYR A 268 12.76 11.31 -23.55
N LEU A 269 12.89 10.69 -22.37
CA LEU A 269 11.77 10.55 -21.43
C LEU A 269 11.47 11.84 -20.66
N ARG A 270 12.48 12.59 -20.25
CA ARG A 270 12.33 13.80 -19.45
C ARG A 270 11.37 14.83 -20.07
N PRO A 271 11.49 15.23 -21.35
CA PRO A 271 10.54 16.17 -21.98
C PRO A 271 9.10 15.66 -21.98
N LEU A 272 8.88 14.35 -22.16
CA LEU A 272 7.54 13.74 -22.11
C LEU A 272 6.93 13.85 -20.70
N VAL A 273 7.72 13.62 -19.67
CA VAL A 273 7.31 13.78 -18.29
C VAL A 273 6.98 15.23 -17.97
N GLU A 274 7.89 16.16 -18.28
CA GLU A 274 7.74 17.60 -17.99
C GLU A 274 6.57 18.23 -18.75
N SER A 275 6.26 17.74 -19.95
CA SER A 275 5.09 18.15 -20.74
C SER A 275 3.81 17.37 -20.42
N ARG A 276 3.82 16.50 -19.41
CA ARG A 276 2.67 15.69 -18.96
C ARG A 276 2.09 14.78 -20.03
N GLN A 277 2.92 14.33 -20.97
CA GLN A 277 2.54 13.42 -22.04
C GLN A 277 2.61 11.97 -21.56
N GLY A 278 1.65 11.55 -20.81
CA GLY A 278 1.60 10.18 -20.30
C GLY A 278 0.21 9.83 -19.84
N VAL A 279 -0.02 8.55 -19.59
CA VAL A 279 -1.29 8.04 -19.08
C VAL A 279 -1.03 7.34 -17.75
N ASN A 280 -1.75 7.75 -16.73
CA ASN A 280 -1.81 7.02 -15.47
C ASN A 280 -2.93 6.00 -15.54
N ARG A 281 -2.62 4.75 -15.19
CA ARG A 281 -3.58 3.65 -15.11
C ARG A 281 -3.52 3.08 -13.71
N SER A 282 -4.65 3.01 -13.03
CA SER A 282 -4.73 2.40 -11.70
C SER A 282 -6.06 1.71 -11.49
N ALA A 283 -6.06 0.65 -10.71
CA ALA A 283 -7.26 0.02 -10.18
C ALA A 283 -7.11 -0.16 -8.68
N ARG A 284 -8.20 0.04 -7.94
CA ARG A 284 -8.26 -0.03 -6.48
C ARG A 284 -9.54 -0.75 -6.09
N ALA A 285 -9.42 -1.69 -5.16
CA ALA A 285 -10.54 -2.43 -4.63
C ALA A 285 -10.80 -2.06 -3.17
N TYR A 286 -12.06 -1.85 -2.83
CA TYR A 286 -12.56 -1.83 -1.47
C TYR A 286 -13.41 -3.07 -1.27
N LEU A 287 -13.04 -3.92 -0.33
CA LEU A 287 -13.84 -5.08 0.05
C LEU A 287 -14.26 -4.93 1.51
N TRP A 288 -15.53 -5.18 1.80
CA TRP A 288 -16.04 -5.29 3.16
C TRP A 288 -16.93 -6.51 3.28
N ALA A 289 -16.90 -7.11 4.45
CA ALA A 289 -17.63 -8.36 4.69
C ALA A 289 -17.98 -8.53 6.17
N ILE A 290 -18.92 -9.43 6.46
CA ILE A 290 -19.39 -9.77 7.81
C ILE A 290 -19.04 -11.23 8.10
N LYS A 291 -18.55 -11.50 9.33
CA LYS A 291 -18.39 -12.85 9.86
C LYS A 291 -19.71 -13.46 10.28
#